data_5475da42238b0398126e2fee79b0aef9
#
_entry.id   5475da42238b0398126e2fee79b0aef9
#
_cell.length_a   1.000
_cell.length_b   1.000
_cell.length_c   1.000
_cell.angle_alpha   90.00
_cell.angle_beta   90.00
_cell.angle_gamma   90.00
#
_symmetry.space_group_name_H-M   'P 1'
#
loop_
_entity.id
_entity.type
_entity.pdbx_description
1 polymer ?
#
loop_
_entity_poly.entity_id
_entity_poly.type
_entity_poly.pdbx_seq_one_letter_code
_entity_poly.pdbx_strand_id
1 'polypeptide(L)'
;LSSSSAASDVYKRQELRKSYRVYILSNTNPYVMSWACSPEFSSQGKSLADYCDKLYLSYQLGCTKPDKGIFYHMLEDSGMVPSETLFVDDGDSNVRIGKELGMHTFKPKNGVDWREELSRLLSGL
;
A
#
# COMPACT_ATOMS: atom_id res chain seq x y z
N LEU A 1 1.32 0.77 -0.56
CA LEU A 1 2.73 1.02 -0.30
C LEU A 1 3.31 -0.01 0.65
N SER A 2 4.51 -0.47 0.37
CA SER A 2 5.26 -1.32 1.25
C SER A 2 5.74 -0.53 2.47
N SER A 3 5.83 -1.18 3.62
CA SER A 3 5.98 -0.55 4.93
C SER A 3 7.39 -0.06 5.27
N SER A 4 8.31 0.01 4.34
CA SER A 4 9.73 0.07 4.65
C SER A 4 10.33 1.45 4.93
N SER A 5 9.60 2.56 4.78
CA SER A 5 10.13 3.88 5.05
C SER A 5 9.08 4.80 5.64
N ALA A 6 9.14 4.95 6.94
CA ALA A 6 8.01 5.45 7.69
C ALA A 6 7.64 6.92 7.43
N ALA A 7 8.59 7.84 7.50
CA ALA A 7 8.20 9.26 7.61
C ALA A 7 7.77 9.90 6.28
N SER A 8 8.52 9.68 5.20
CA SER A 8 8.18 10.27 3.89
C SER A 8 6.93 9.66 3.28
N ASP A 9 6.70 8.36 3.52
CA ASP A 9 5.53 7.66 3.03
C ASP A 9 4.24 8.14 3.70
N VAL A 10 4.31 8.51 4.98
CA VAL A 10 3.18 9.02 5.74
C VAL A 10 2.63 10.32 5.13
N TYR A 11 3.51 11.27 4.84
CA TYR A 11 3.08 12.53 4.24
C TYR A 11 2.48 12.34 2.84
N LYS A 12 3.06 11.44 2.06
CA LYS A 12 2.54 11.13 0.73
C LYS A 12 1.16 10.49 0.80
N ARG A 13 0.94 9.60 1.75
CA ARG A 13 -0.38 8.98 1.95
C ARG A 13 -1.43 10.01 2.33
N GLN A 14 -1.10 10.96 3.22
CA GLN A 14 -2.03 12.03 3.59
C GLN A 14 -2.43 12.88 2.38
N GLU A 15 -1.47 13.23 1.55
CA GLU A 15 -1.72 13.99 0.32
C GLU A 15 -2.61 13.21 -0.64
N LEU A 16 -2.30 11.94 -0.86
CA LEU A 16 -3.05 11.09 -1.78
C LEU A 16 -4.50 10.86 -1.35
N ARG A 17 -4.76 10.74 -0.06
CA ARG A 17 -6.13 10.52 0.44
C ARG A 17 -7.08 11.68 0.16
N LYS A 18 -6.57 12.84 -0.16
CA LYS A 18 -7.41 13.98 -0.57
C LYS A 18 -8.10 13.76 -1.91
N SER A 19 -7.51 12.94 -2.78
CA SER A 19 -7.99 12.71 -4.14
C SER A 19 -8.24 11.24 -4.47
N TYR A 20 -7.69 10.32 -3.69
CA TYR A 20 -7.73 8.89 -3.96
C TYR A 20 -8.05 8.10 -2.70
N ARG A 21 -8.57 6.88 -2.87
CA ARG A 21 -8.61 5.90 -1.78
C ARG A 21 -7.25 5.24 -1.67
N VAL A 22 -6.74 5.14 -0.46
CA VAL A 22 -5.42 4.56 -0.18
C VAL A 22 -5.59 3.31 0.66
N TYR A 23 -5.08 2.20 0.15
CA TYR A 23 -5.09 0.91 0.84
C TYR A 23 -3.68 0.43 1.05
N ILE A 24 -3.46 -0.36 2.10
CA ILE A 24 -2.17 -0.98 2.38
C ILE A 24 -2.35 -2.49 2.38
N LEU A 25 -1.53 -3.16 1.56
CA LEU A 25 -1.43 -4.61 1.50
C LEU A 25 -0.05 -5.00 2.01
N SER A 26 0.01 -5.64 3.17
CA SER A 26 1.29 -5.89 3.85
C SER A 26 1.46 -7.32 4.31
N ASN A 27 2.65 -7.87 4.05
CA ASN A 27 3.14 -9.07 4.71
C ASN A 27 3.74 -8.65 6.05
N THR A 28 3.04 -8.93 7.14
CA THR A 28 3.43 -8.44 8.45
C THR A 28 2.98 -9.39 9.56
N ASN A 29 3.20 -9.00 10.80
CA ASN A 29 2.83 -9.78 11.98
C ASN A 29 2.21 -8.86 13.05
N PRO A 30 1.53 -9.45 14.07
CA PRO A 30 0.84 -8.65 15.10
C PRO A 30 1.76 -7.72 15.89
N TYR A 31 3.02 -8.09 16.08
CA TYR A 31 3.96 -7.27 16.87
C TYR A 31 4.27 -5.96 16.17
N VAL A 32 4.61 -6.03 14.87
CA VAL A 32 4.87 -4.84 14.05
C VAL A 32 3.62 -3.98 13.95
N MET A 33 2.46 -4.60 13.74
CA MET A 33 1.20 -3.86 13.60
C MET A 33 0.72 -3.26 14.90
N SER A 34 1.03 -3.85 16.04
CA SER A 34 0.73 -3.24 17.33
C SER A 34 1.41 -1.87 17.46
N TRP A 35 2.67 -1.76 17.05
CA TRP A 35 3.36 -0.49 17.02
C TRP A 35 2.83 0.44 15.93
N ALA A 36 2.68 -0.06 14.72
CA ALA A 36 2.25 0.75 13.56
C ALA A 36 0.84 1.33 13.75
N CYS A 37 -0.03 0.62 14.47
CA CYS A 37 -1.39 1.08 14.78
C CYS A 37 -1.46 1.86 16.09
N SER A 38 -0.32 2.27 16.64
CA SER A 38 -0.26 3.11 17.84
C SER A 38 0.02 4.57 17.46
N PRO A 39 -0.29 5.53 18.36
CA PRO A 39 0.04 6.94 18.12
C PRO A 39 1.53 7.22 17.97
N GLU A 40 2.38 6.31 18.43
CA GLU A 40 3.85 6.43 18.34
C GLU A 40 4.39 6.23 16.93
N PHE A 41 3.55 5.73 16.00
CA PHE A 41 3.96 5.48 14.62
C PHE A 41 4.42 6.74 13.89
N SER A 42 3.80 7.88 14.14
CA SER A 42 4.13 9.13 13.44
C SER A 42 4.39 10.28 14.41
N SER A 43 5.10 11.30 13.93
CA SER A 43 5.33 12.54 14.68
C SER A 43 4.05 13.34 14.94
N GLN A 44 2.98 13.06 14.25
CA GLN A 44 1.68 13.71 14.41
C GLN A 44 0.78 13.00 15.42
N GLY A 45 1.26 11.95 16.08
CA GLY A 45 0.48 11.17 17.03
C GLY A 45 -0.62 10.32 16.40
N LYS A 46 -0.52 10.02 15.10
CA LYS A 46 -1.48 9.19 14.37
C LYS A 46 -0.90 7.81 14.07
N SER A 47 -1.77 6.80 14.07
CA SER A 47 -1.39 5.44 13.72
C SER A 47 -1.35 5.24 12.19
N LEU A 48 -0.78 4.12 11.75
CA LEU A 48 -0.80 3.76 10.33
C LEU A 48 -2.23 3.71 9.77
N ALA A 49 -3.18 3.22 10.54
CA ALA A 49 -4.58 3.13 10.13
C ALA A 49 -5.21 4.50 9.83
N ASP A 50 -4.69 5.58 10.42
CA ASP A 50 -5.17 6.94 10.19
C ASP A 50 -4.74 7.50 8.83
N TYR A 51 -3.76 6.85 8.17
CA TYR A 51 -3.20 7.29 6.90
C TYR A 51 -3.70 6.48 5.70
N CYS A 52 -4.63 5.57 5.90
CA CYS A 52 -5.19 4.76 4.82
C CYS A 52 -6.66 4.47 5.06
N ASP A 53 -7.35 4.05 4.02
CA ASP A 53 -8.78 3.71 4.10
C ASP A 53 -8.99 2.32 4.69
N LYS A 54 -8.10 1.38 4.42
CA LYS A 54 -8.11 0.05 5.04
C LYS A 54 -6.75 -0.62 4.93
N LEU A 55 -6.46 -1.47 5.91
CA LEU A 55 -5.28 -2.32 5.97
C LEU A 55 -5.66 -3.76 5.61
N TYR A 56 -4.90 -4.35 4.69
CA TYR A 56 -5.01 -5.78 4.35
C TYR A 56 -3.72 -6.45 4.80
N LEU A 57 -3.81 -7.24 5.86
CA LEU A 57 -2.65 -7.75 6.57
C LEU A 57 -2.58 -9.28 6.45
N SER A 58 -1.39 -9.79 6.12
CA SER A 58 -1.18 -11.20 5.85
C SER A 58 -1.63 -12.11 6.99
N TYR A 59 -1.30 -11.77 8.23
CA TYR A 59 -1.65 -12.62 9.38
C TYR A 59 -3.15 -12.64 9.67
N GLN A 60 -3.89 -11.62 9.27
CA GLN A 60 -5.35 -11.58 9.42
C GLN A 60 -6.08 -12.34 8.32
N LEU A 61 -5.50 -12.33 7.12
CA LEU A 61 -6.12 -12.94 5.94
C LEU A 61 -5.69 -14.41 5.74
N GLY A 62 -4.66 -14.86 6.45
CA GLY A 62 -4.15 -16.21 6.32
C GLY A 62 -3.37 -16.48 5.05
N CYS A 63 -2.92 -15.45 4.35
CA CYS A 63 -2.13 -15.57 3.13
C CYS A 63 -1.19 -14.37 2.98
N THR A 64 -0.13 -14.54 2.18
CA THR A 64 0.91 -13.53 2.00
C THR A 64 1.13 -13.23 0.53
N LYS A 65 1.61 -11.99 0.22
CA LYS A 65 2.12 -11.71 -1.12
C LYS A 65 3.33 -12.61 -1.40
N PRO A 66 3.56 -13.11 -2.58
CA PRO A 66 2.85 -12.86 -3.85
C PRO A 66 1.70 -13.83 -4.15
N ASP A 67 1.13 -14.48 -3.15
CA ASP A 67 -0.03 -15.34 -3.33
C ASP A 67 -1.21 -14.52 -3.87
N LYS A 68 -1.82 -14.98 -4.95
CA LYS A 68 -2.99 -14.31 -5.54
C LYS A 68 -4.17 -14.22 -4.58
N GLY A 69 -4.27 -15.13 -3.63
CA GLY A 69 -5.36 -15.14 -2.64
C GLY A 69 -5.47 -13.84 -1.86
N ILE A 70 -4.33 -13.26 -1.43
CA ILE A 70 -4.36 -12.00 -0.68
C ILE A 70 -4.83 -10.84 -1.57
N PHE A 71 -4.45 -10.83 -2.84
CA PHE A 71 -4.91 -9.81 -3.79
C PHE A 71 -6.41 -9.94 -4.06
N TYR A 72 -6.92 -11.13 -4.23
CA TYR A 72 -8.35 -11.37 -4.43
C TYR A 72 -9.18 -10.92 -3.22
N HIS A 73 -8.71 -11.20 -2.02
CA HIS A 73 -9.35 -10.72 -0.79
C HIS A 73 -9.48 -9.20 -0.79
N MET A 74 -8.38 -8.51 -1.12
CA MET A 74 -8.36 -7.06 -1.18
C MET A 74 -9.31 -6.52 -2.24
N LEU A 75 -9.26 -7.08 -3.45
CA LEU A 75 -10.10 -6.63 -4.55
C LEU A 75 -11.59 -6.82 -4.26
N GLU A 76 -11.96 -7.98 -3.72
CA GLU A 76 -13.33 -8.30 -3.39
C GLU A 76 -13.87 -7.44 -2.25
N ASP A 77 -13.11 -7.31 -1.17
CA ASP A 77 -13.53 -6.56 0.01
C ASP A 77 -13.62 -5.06 -0.25
N SER A 78 -12.66 -4.50 -0.98
CA SER A 78 -12.61 -3.06 -1.26
C SER A 78 -13.54 -2.62 -2.37
N GLY A 79 -13.90 -3.53 -3.27
CA GLY A 79 -14.64 -3.19 -4.48
C GLY A 79 -13.83 -2.42 -5.51
N MET A 80 -12.51 -2.31 -5.33
CA MET A 80 -11.67 -1.58 -6.27
C MET A 80 -11.63 -2.27 -7.64
N VAL A 81 -11.53 -1.47 -8.69
CA VAL A 81 -11.41 -1.95 -10.06
C VAL A 81 -9.93 -1.99 -10.42
N PRO A 82 -9.37 -3.16 -10.81
CA PRO A 82 -7.94 -3.26 -11.11
C PRO A 82 -7.45 -2.26 -12.15
N SER A 83 -8.21 -2.02 -13.21
CA SER A 83 -7.83 -1.06 -14.25
C SER A 83 -7.78 0.40 -13.76
N GLU A 84 -8.37 0.69 -12.62
CA GLU A 84 -8.37 2.01 -11.99
C GLU A 84 -7.48 2.05 -10.75
N THR A 85 -6.68 1.02 -10.53
CA THR A 85 -5.86 0.85 -9.33
C THR A 85 -4.38 0.91 -9.69
N LEU A 86 -3.61 1.67 -8.91
CA LEU A 86 -2.15 1.66 -8.96
C LEU A 86 -1.61 0.90 -7.77
N PHE A 87 -0.90 -0.19 -8.03
CA PHE A 87 -0.24 -1.00 -7.02
C PHE A 87 1.23 -0.59 -6.92
N VAL A 88 1.64 -0.14 -5.74
CA VAL A 88 3.00 0.33 -5.47
C VAL A 88 3.68 -0.65 -4.52
N ASP A 89 4.73 -1.30 -4.97
CA ASP A 89 5.48 -2.28 -4.18
C ASP A 89 6.91 -2.39 -4.70
N ASP A 90 7.86 -2.67 -3.83
CA ASP A 90 9.27 -2.84 -4.19
C ASP A 90 9.66 -4.28 -4.53
N GLY A 91 8.77 -5.23 -4.31
CA GLY A 91 9.00 -6.64 -4.62
C GLY A 91 8.64 -7.02 -6.05
N ASP A 92 9.59 -7.54 -6.82
CA ASP A 92 9.37 -7.92 -8.22
C ASP A 92 8.24 -8.93 -8.40
N SER A 93 8.17 -9.95 -7.56
CA SER A 93 7.11 -10.97 -7.64
C SER A 93 5.76 -10.40 -7.29
N ASN A 94 5.68 -9.46 -6.34
CA ASN A 94 4.44 -8.79 -5.98
C ASN A 94 3.93 -7.91 -7.12
N VAL A 95 4.82 -7.14 -7.73
CA VAL A 95 4.49 -6.28 -8.89
C VAL A 95 4.00 -7.11 -10.06
N ARG A 96 4.61 -8.28 -10.30
CA ARG A 96 4.18 -9.19 -11.35
C ARG A 96 2.73 -9.63 -11.15
N ILE A 97 2.36 -10.02 -9.94
CA ILE A 97 0.97 -10.42 -9.65
C ILE A 97 0.01 -9.26 -9.86
N GLY A 98 0.37 -8.05 -9.43
CA GLY A 98 -0.45 -6.88 -9.70
C GLY A 98 -0.74 -6.68 -11.18
N LYS A 99 0.28 -6.83 -12.03
CA LYS A 99 0.13 -6.75 -13.49
C LYS A 99 -0.77 -7.85 -14.04
N GLU A 100 -0.59 -9.07 -13.57
CA GLU A 100 -1.41 -10.22 -14.03
C GLU A 100 -2.89 -10.01 -13.70
N LEU A 101 -3.18 -9.31 -12.62
CA LEU A 101 -4.56 -9.04 -12.20
C LEU A 101 -5.15 -7.79 -12.88
N GLY A 102 -4.40 -7.14 -13.74
CA GLY A 102 -4.88 -5.99 -14.52
C GLY A 102 -4.67 -4.63 -13.85
N MET A 103 -3.93 -4.58 -12.74
CA MET A 103 -3.60 -3.31 -12.09
C MET A 103 -2.45 -2.59 -12.80
N HIS A 104 -2.44 -1.26 -12.71
CA HIS A 104 -1.25 -0.49 -12.99
C HIS A 104 -0.26 -0.72 -11.87
N THR A 105 1.02 -0.73 -12.17
CA THR A 105 2.05 -1.02 -11.16
C THR A 105 3.16 0.01 -11.20
N PHE A 106 3.74 0.26 -10.03
CA PHE A 106 4.91 1.11 -9.87
C PHE A 106 5.85 0.45 -8.86
N LYS A 107 7.11 0.29 -9.27
CA LYS A 107 8.16 -0.23 -8.39
C LYS A 107 9.11 0.92 -8.05
N PRO A 108 9.06 1.47 -6.81
CA PRO A 108 10.00 2.52 -6.40
C PRO A 108 11.44 2.00 -6.42
N LYS A 109 12.37 2.85 -6.84
CA LYS A 109 13.80 2.53 -6.79
C LYS A 109 14.38 2.96 -5.45
N ASN A 110 15.23 2.10 -4.87
CA ASN A 110 15.94 2.42 -3.64
C ASN A 110 16.84 3.64 -3.82
N GLY A 111 16.80 4.56 -2.85
CA GLY A 111 17.65 5.74 -2.85
C GLY A 111 17.21 6.87 -3.77
N VAL A 112 16.07 6.73 -4.44
CA VAL A 112 15.51 7.77 -5.33
C VAL A 112 14.18 8.25 -4.75
N ASP A 113 13.93 9.56 -4.82
CA ASP A 113 12.63 10.10 -4.43
C ASP A 113 11.59 9.75 -5.50
N TRP A 114 10.67 8.88 -5.14
CA TRP A 114 9.64 8.32 -6.03
C TRP A 114 8.33 9.13 -6.03
N ARG A 115 8.21 10.16 -5.20
CA ARG A 115 6.94 10.86 -4.98
C ARG A 115 6.43 11.61 -6.21
N GLU A 116 7.31 12.29 -6.93
CA GLU A 116 6.94 12.99 -8.17
C GLU A 116 6.49 12.03 -9.26
N GLU A 117 7.23 10.94 -9.45
CA GLU A 117 6.90 9.94 -10.45
C GLU A 117 5.55 9.29 -10.15
N LEU A 118 5.29 8.98 -8.89
CA LEU A 118 4.01 8.46 -8.45
C LEU A 118 2.86 9.42 -8.79
N SER A 119 3.04 10.72 -8.53
CA SER A 119 2.03 11.73 -8.84
C SER A 119 1.74 11.81 -10.33
N ARG A 120 2.76 11.71 -11.17
CA ARG A 120 2.60 11.71 -12.63
C ARG A 120 1.82 10.49 -13.12
N LEU A 121 2.13 9.32 -12.57
CA LEU A 121 1.44 8.08 -12.92
C LEU A 121 -0.04 8.15 -12.53
N LEU A 122 -0.34 8.66 -11.36
CA LEU A 122 -1.73 8.80 -10.89
C LEU A 122 -2.52 9.77 -11.76
N SER A 123 -1.89 10.84 -12.22
CA SER A 123 -2.55 11.82 -13.09
C SER A 123 -2.92 11.24 -14.47
N GLY A 124 -2.26 10.18 -14.89
CA GLY A 124 -2.51 9.50 -16.16
C GLY A 124 -3.54 8.37 -16.11
N LEU A 125 -4.04 8.05 -14.93
CA LEU A 125 -5.03 6.97 -14.76
C LEU A 125 -6.43 7.36 -15.20
#